data_f6013b0720cf267ea2325b7bede55f78
#
_entry.id   f6013b0720cf267ea2325b7bede55f78
#
_cell.length_a   1.000
_cell.length_b   1.000
_cell.length_c   1.000
_cell.angle_alpha   90.00
_cell.angle_beta   90.00
_cell.angle_gamma   90.00
#
_symmetry.space_group_name_H-M   'P 1'
#
loop_
_entity.id
_entity.type
_entity.pdbx_description
1 polymer ?
#
loop_
_entity_poly.entity_id
_entity_poly.type
_entity_poly.pdbx_seq_one_letter_code
_entity_poly.pdbx_strand_id
1 'polypeptide(L)'
;MIDSLRYQAKEDVAVAGLYYDFPTQQEQTIENVIGAILRQLLSRGDIPKDIRGAFQEGKGETDGRGLRLADLVRMLRIAIASLLQVFICIDALDESRPKDLPELLKSLGDIVRESPTTRIFLTGRLHVREDIQRYFTTAVVIPITPNTDDVRCYLEMRLDGDAYPEAMDDDLRGDIVRIILEKLSDMWVEAFRISTLSMIYTYIRLYADSSLFR
;
A
#
# COMPACT_ATOMS: atom_id res chain seq x y z
N MET A 1 8.45 -6.01 4.63
CA MET A 1 7.40 -6.90 4.09
C MET A 1 7.51 -7.06 2.57
N ILE A 2 7.36 -6.00 1.75
CA ILE A 2 7.44 -6.10 0.27
C ILE A 2 8.74 -6.76 -0.19
N ASP A 3 9.89 -6.37 0.36
CA ASP A 3 11.18 -6.93 0.00
C ASP A 3 11.32 -8.40 0.43
N SER A 4 10.75 -8.78 1.57
CA SER A 4 10.71 -10.19 2.00
C SER A 4 9.85 -11.03 1.04
N LEU A 5 8.71 -10.52 0.60
CA LEU A 5 7.87 -11.19 -0.40
C LEU A 5 8.59 -11.31 -1.75
N ARG A 6 9.28 -10.24 -2.18
CA ARG A 6 10.08 -10.26 -3.42
C ARG A 6 11.24 -11.23 -3.37
N TYR A 7 11.91 -11.34 -2.23
CA TYR A 7 13.01 -12.28 -2.02
C TYR A 7 12.54 -13.75 -2.04
N GLN A 8 11.35 -14.01 -1.50
CA GLN A 8 10.77 -15.36 -1.46
C GLN A 8 10.02 -15.73 -2.75
N ALA A 9 9.75 -14.77 -3.63
CA ALA A 9 8.98 -15.00 -4.85
C ALA A 9 9.76 -15.86 -5.85
N LYS A 10 9.17 -17.01 -6.21
CA LYS A 10 9.63 -17.88 -7.31
C LYS A 10 9.20 -17.28 -8.65
N GLU A 11 9.60 -17.93 -9.77
CA GLU A 11 9.34 -17.43 -11.13
C GLU A 11 7.87 -17.12 -11.43
N ASP A 12 6.94 -17.92 -10.87
CA ASP A 12 5.50 -17.77 -11.10
C ASP A 12 4.76 -16.92 -10.06
N VAL A 13 5.51 -16.27 -9.14
CA VAL A 13 4.97 -15.39 -8.10
C VAL A 13 5.40 -13.96 -8.34
N ALA A 14 4.44 -13.06 -8.52
CA ALA A 14 4.74 -11.64 -8.72
C ALA A 14 4.33 -10.79 -7.52
N VAL A 15 5.15 -9.77 -7.23
CA VAL A 15 4.92 -8.81 -6.16
C VAL A 15 5.00 -7.41 -6.73
N ALA A 16 3.90 -6.67 -6.68
CA ALA A 16 3.85 -5.26 -7.01
C ALA A 16 3.69 -4.45 -5.71
N GLY A 17 4.51 -3.41 -5.54
CA GLY A 17 4.45 -2.50 -4.41
C GLY A 17 4.29 -1.07 -4.88
N LEU A 18 3.41 -0.32 -4.23
CA LEU A 18 3.19 1.09 -4.46
C LEU A 18 3.12 1.79 -3.11
N TYR A 19 3.70 2.96 -3.04
CA TYR A 19 3.62 3.87 -1.91
C TYR A 19 3.01 5.18 -2.39
N TYR A 20 1.92 5.61 -1.74
CA TYR A 20 1.41 6.96 -1.94
C TYR A 20 2.26 7.95 -1.17
N ASP A 21 2.48 9.12 -1.77
CA ASP A 21 3.29 10.19 -1.21
C ASP A 21 2.58 11.53 -1.44
N PHE A 22 2.26 12.22 -0.36
CA PHE A 22 1.50 13.47 -0.41
C PHE A 22 2.12 14.54 -1.32
N PRO A 23 3.46 14.78 -1.31
CA PRO A 23 4.09 15.74 -2.22
C PRO A 23 3.85 15.44 -3.70
N THR A 24 3.76 14.17 -4.09
CA THR A 24 3.57 13.75 -5.48
C THR A 24 2.14 13.30 -5.80
N GLN A 25 1.18 13.52 -4.89
CA GLN A 25 -0.22 13.07 -4.99
C GLN A 25 -0.87 13.42 -6.34
N GLN A 26 -0.57 14.60 -6.90
CA GLN A 26 -1.18 15.04 -8.16
C GLN A 26 -0.74 14.18 -9.37
N GLU A 27 0.45 13.61 -9.33
CA GLU A 27 0.99 12.73 -10.36
C GLU A 27 0.54 11.27 -10.18
N GLN A 28 0.11 10.91 -8.99
CA GLN A 28 -0.35 9.56 -8.64
C GLN A 28 -1.83 9.36 -9.02
N THR A 29 -2.13 9.54 -10.32
CA THR A 29 -3.46 9.28 -10.86
C THR A 29 -3.76 7.78 -10.84
N ILE A 30 -5.03 7.40 -10.89
CA ILE A 30 -5.42 5.98 -10.92
C ILE A 30 -4.77 5.24 -12.11
N GLU A 31 -4.66 5.89 -13.27
CA GLU A 31 -4.01 5.33 -14.45
C GLU A 31 -2.51 5.07 -14.18
N ASN A 32 -1.82 6.04 -13.54
CA ASN A 32 -0.41 5.89 -13.20
C ASN A 32 -0.20 4.78 -12.16
N VAL A 33 -1.09 4.66 -11.19
CA VAL A 33 -1.07 3.61 -10.16
C VAL A 33 -1.26 2.22 -10.77
N ILE A 34 -2.31 2.02 -11.56
CA ILE A 34 -2.58 0.74 -12.24
C ILE A 34 -1.47 0.42 -13.24
N GLY A 35 -0.98 1.42 -13.98
CA GLY A 35 0.15 1.27 -14.89
C GLY A 35 1.46 0.90 -14.18
N ALA A 36 1.71 1.46 -12.99
CA ALA A 36 2.88 1.11 -12.18
C ALA A 36 2.82 -0.33 -11.64
N ILE A 37 1.64 -0.78 -11.20
CA ILE A 37 1.41 -2.17 -10.79
C ILE A 37 1.64 -3.10 -11.99
N LEU A 38 1.00 -2.83 -13.13
CA LEU A 38 1.15 -3.62 -14.35
C LEU A 38 2.63 -3.75 -14.76
N ARG A 39 3.36 -2.62 -14.80
CA ARG A 39 4.78 -2.61 -15.15
C ARG A 39 5.62 -3.50 -14.22
N GLN A 40 5.35 -3.50 -12.91
CA GLN A 40 6.06 -4.33 -11.96
C GLN A 40 5.77 -5.82 -12.16
N LEU A 41 4.52 -6.19 -12.47
CA LEU A 41 4.18 -7.59 -12.76
C LEU A 41 4.85 -8.10 -14.04
N LEU A 42 5.02 -7.23 -15.05
CA LEU A 42 5.63 -7.56 -16.34
C LEU A 42 7.17 -7.49 -16.33
N SER A 43 7.79 -6.97 -15.27
CA SER A 43 9.24 -6.73 -15.23
C SER A 43 10.10 -7.99 -15.17
N ARG A 44 9.50 -9.17 -14.92
CA ARG A 44 10.22 -10.42 -14.66
C ARG A 44 10.29 -11.37 -15.87
N GLY A 45 9.71 -11.02 -17.00
CA GLY A 45 9.69 -11.91 -18.16
C GLY A 45 9.32 -11.22 -19.46
N ASP A 46 9.13 -12.03 -20.50
CA ASP A 46 8.63 -11.53 -21.78
C ASP A 46 7.19 -11.04 -21.66
N ILE A 47 6.93 -9.87 -22.23
CA ILE A 47 5.56 -9.32 -22.26
C ILE A 47 4.69 -10.25 -23.12
N PRO A 48 3.60 -10.81 -22.57
CA PRO A 48 2.67 -11.65 -23.30
C PRO A 48 2.13 -10.97 -24.58
N LYS A 49 1.91 -11.75 -25.64
CA LYS A 49 1.43 -11.22 -26.94
C LYS A 49 0.10 -10.48 -26.79
N ASP A 50 -0.79 -11.00 -25.93
CA ASP A 50 -2.11 -10.41 -25.68
C ASP A 50 -2.00 -9.04 -25.03
N ILE A 51 -1.03 -8.83 -24.13
CA ILE A 51 -0.75 -7.52 -23.53
C ILE A 51 -0.16 -6.56 -24.56
N ARG A 52 0.74 -7.03 -25.43
CA ARG A 52 1.26 -6.20 -26.53
C ARG A 52 0.14 -5.78 -27.49
N GLY A 53 -0.76 -6.72 -27.84
CA GLY A 53 -1.95 -6.43 -28.65
C GLY A 53 -2.84 -5.39 -28.01
N ALA A 54 -3.24 -5.60 -26.74
CA ALA A 54 -4.07 -4.67 -25.97
C ALA A 54 -3.44 -3.27 -25.84
N PHE A 55 -2.12 -3.20 -25.67
CA PHE A 55 -1.38 -1.94 -25.65
C PHE A 55 -1.44 -1.20 -27.00
N GLN A 56 -1.27 -1.91 -28.10
CA GLN A 56 -1.33 -1.32 -29.45
C GLN A 56 -2.74 -0.81 -29.79
N GLU A 57 -3.76 -1.60 -29.46
CA GLU A 57 -5.17 -1.21 -29.62
C GLU A 57 -5.49 0.06 -28.82
N GLY A 58 -5.22 0.05 -27.51
CA GLY A 58 -5.50 1.19 -26.63
C GLY A 58 -4.72 2.45 -27.04
N LYS A 59 -3.50 2.32 -27.55
CA LYS A 59 -2.70 3.44 -28.04
C LYS A 59 -3.28 4.02 -29.35
N GLY A 60 -3.81 3.18 -30.22
CA GLY A 60 -4.45 3.60 -31.48
C GLY A 60 -5.73 4.40 -31.26
N GLU A 61 -6.52 4.06 -30.22
CA GLU A 61 -7.78 4.72 -29.91
C GLU A 61 -7.63 6.09 -29.21
N THR A 62 -6.46 6.39 -28.63
CA THR A 62 -6.28 7.55 -27.75
C THR A 62 -5.55 8.72 -28.39
N ASP A 63 -5.26 8.71 -29.71
CA ASP A 63 -4.54 9.78 -30.43
C ASP A 63 -3.28 10.29 -29.66
N GLY A 64 -2.57 9.37 -28.98
CA GLY A 64 -1.36 9.70 -28.23
C GLY A 64 -1.60 10.27 -26.81
N ARG A 65 -2.84 10.31 -26.30
CA ARG A 65 -3.17 10.82 -24.96
C ARG A 65 -2.89 9.84 -23.81
N GLY A 66 -2.27 8.69 -24.09
CA GLY A 66 -2.04 7.64 -23.11
C GLY A 66 -3.17 6.60 -23.07
N LEU A 67 -2.94 5.52 -22.33
CA LEU A 67 -3.92 4.44 -22.18
C LEU A 67 -5.04 4.85 -21.23
N ARG A 68 -6.27 4.45 -21.55
CA ARG A 68 -7.41 4.62 -20.66
C ARG A 68 -7.33 3.65 -19.49
N LEU A 69 -7.93 4.01 -18.37
CA LEU A 69 -7.99 3.13 -17.19
C LEU A 69 -8.55 1.74 -17.53
N ALA A 70 -9.59 1.65 -18.35
CA ALA A 70 -10.19 0.38 -18.77
C ALA A 70 -9.17 -0.54 -19.49
N ASP A 71 -8.32 0.04 -20.35
CA ASP A 71 -7.28 -0.72 -21.07
C ASP A 71 -6.20 -1.20 -20.11
N LEU A 72 -5.79 -0.36 -19.18
CA LEU A 72 -4.81 -0.70 -18.14
C LEU A 72 -5.32 -1.82 -17.23
N VAL A 73 -6.57 -1.74 -16.79
CA VAL A 73 -7.21 -2.79 -15.97
C VAL A 73 -7.34 -4.10 -16.76
N ARG A 74 -7.72 -4.03 -18.05
CA ARG A 74 -7.77 -5.22 -18.93
C ARG A 74 -6.39 -5.88 -19.02
N MET A 75 -5.35 -5.11 -19.30
CA MET A 75 -3.97 -5.63 -19.37
C MET A 75 -3.49 -6.19 -18.04
N LEU A 76 -3.84 -5.55 -16.92
CA LEU A 76 -3.52 -6.04 -15.59
C LEU A 76 -4.16 -7.40 -15.30
N ARG A 77 -5.44 -7.60 -15.69
CA ARG A 77 -6.12 -8.89 -15.59
C ARG A 77 -5.43 -9.98 -16.41
N ILE A 78 -5.01 -9.69 -17.63
CA ILE A 78 -4.27 -10.63 -18.49
C ILE A 78 -2.93 -10.99 -17.83
N ALA A 79 -2.20 -10.01 -17.30
CA ALA A 79 -0.93 -10.23 -16.61
C ALA A 79 -1.10 -11.13 -15.38
N ILE A 80 -2.12 -10.86 -14.57
CA ILE A 80 -2.44 -11.64 -13.37
C ILE A 80 -2.80 -13.09 -13.73
N ALA A 81 -3.61 -13.30 -14.79
CA ALA A 81 -4.04 -14.63 -15.21
C ALA A 81 -2.89 -15.53 -15.68
N SER A 82 -1.75 -14.95 -16.06
CA SER A 82 -0.54 -15.69 -16.45
C SER A 82 0.36 -16.11 -15.29
N LEU A 83 0.00 -15.74 -14.04
CA LEU A 83 0.81 -15.95 -12.84
C LEU A 83 0.11 -16.91 -11.86
N LEU A 84 0.87 -17.74 -11.17
CA LEU A 84 0.32 -18.63 -10.15
C LEU A 84 -0.14 -17.87 -8.91
N GLN A 85 0.57 -16.82 -8.54
CA GLN A 85 0.23 -15.99 -7.40
C GLN A 85 0.69 -14.55 -7.59
N VAL A 86 -0.16 -13.61 -7.18
CA VAL A 86 0.13 -12.18 -7.24
C VAL A 86 -0.09 -11.52 -5.89
N PHE A 87 0.88 -10.73 -5.46
CA PHE A 87 0.77 -9.84 -4.31
C PHE A 87 0.80 -8.39 -4.78
N ILE A 88 -0.23 -7.63 -4.42
CA ILE A 88 -0.29 -6.19 -4.66
C ILE A 88 -0.28 -5.51 -3.29
N CYS A 89 0.74 -4.70 -3.02
CA CYS A 89 0.90 -3.99 -1.77
C CYS A 89 0.78 -2.50 -2.05
N ILE A 90 -0.21 -1.82 -1.46
CA ILE A 90 -0.38 -0.37 -1.57
C ILE A 90 -0.29 0.23 -0.18
N ASP A 91 0.71 1.07 0.03
CA ASP A 91 0.99 1.74 1.29
C ASP A 91 0.48 3.17 1.26
N ALA A 92 0.08 3.69 2.43
CA ALA A 92 -0.43 5.05 2.63
C ALA A 92 -1.62 5.41 1.71
N LEU A 93 -2.59 4.51 1.59
CA LEU A 93 -3.76 4.69 0.72
C LEU A 93 -4.57 5.96 1.02
N ASP A 94 -4.53 6.43 2.26
CA ASP A 94 -5.15 7.68 2.71
C ASP A 94 -4.52 8.94 2.08
N GLU A 95 -3.32 8.83 1.52
CA GLU A 95 -2.65 9.90 0.78
C GLU A 95 -3.04 9.91 -0.71
N SER A 96 -3.87 8.95 -1.16
CA SER A 96 -4.40 8.96 -2.52
C SER A 96 -5.34 10.15 -2.76
N ARG A 97 -5.53 10.51 -4.04
CA ARG A 97 -6.53 11.54 -4.38
C ARG A 97 -7.93 11.05 -4.03
N PRO A 98 -8.72 11.81 -3.24
CA PRO A 98 -10.05 11.36 -2.81
C PRO A 98 -11.00 10.98 -3.96
N LYS A 99 -10.88 11.66 -5.11
CA LYS A 99 -11.69 11.38 -6.30
C LYS A 99 -11.39 10.04 -6.98
N ASP A 100 -10.15 9.55 -6.83
CA ASP A 100 -9.68 8.32 -7.49
C ASP A 100 -9.84 7.08 -6.60
N LEU A 101 -9.90 7.27 -5.29
CA LEU A 101 -9.95 6.18 -4.32
C LEU A 101 -11.11 5.19 -4.55
N PRO A 102 -12.36 5.63 -4.77
CA PRO A 102 -13.47 4.69 -4.99
C PRO A 102 -13.29 3.83 -6.25
N GLU A 103 -12.81 4.42 -7.34
CA GLU A 103 -12.61 3.71 -8.60
C GLU A 103 -11.41 2.76 -8.54
N LEU A 104 -10.34 3.15 -7.85
CA LEU A 104 -9.20 2.29 -7.55
C LEU A 104 -9.63 1.06 -6.73
N LEU A 105 -10.31 1.28 -5.61
CA LEU A 105 -10.78 0.19 -4.73
C LEU A 105 -11.75 -0.73 -5.47
N LYS A 106 -12.64 -0.19 -6.29
CA LYS A 106 -13.53 -0.97 -7.14
C LYS A 106 -12.75 -1.85 -8.11
N SER A 107 -11.80 -1.27 -8.86
CA SER A 107 -11.00 -1.99 -9.85
C SER A 107 -10.18 -3.11 -9.21
N LEU A 108 -9.57 -2.85 -8.06
CA LEU A 108 -8.81 -3.85 -7.30
C LEU A 108 -9.73 -4.93 -6.71
N GLY A 109 -10.90 -4.56 -6.20
CA GLY A 109 -11.90 -5.50 -5.67
C GLY A 109 -12.45 -6.44 -6.76
N ASP A 110 -12.68 -5.92 -7.97
CA ASP A 110 -13.08 -6.71 -9.12
C ASP A 110 -11.98 -7.74 -9.49
N ILE A 111 -10.72 -7.31 -9.54
CA ILE A 111 -9.58 -8.17 -9.81
C ILE A 111 -9.48 -9.31 -8.80
N VAL A 112 -9.61 -9.02 -7.50
CA VAL A 112 -9.54 -10.06 -6.46
C VAL A 112 -10.67 -11.07 -6.56
N ARG A 113 -11.88 -10.61 -6.91
CA ARG A 113 -13.03 -11.51 -7.10
C ARG A 113 -12.85 -12.44 -8.31
N GLU A 114 -12.21 -11.95 -9.36
CA GLU A 114 -11.96 -12.70 -10.59
C GLU A 114 -10.72 -13.60 -10.50
N SER A 115 -9.75 -13.25 -9.64
CA SER A 115 -8.50 -13.99 -9.47
C SER A 115 -8.28 -14.43 -8.01
N PRO A 116 -8.64 -15.68 -7.66
CA PRO A 116 -8.47 -16.21 -6.30
C PRO A 116 -7.02 -16.28 -5.83
N THR A 117 -6.06 -16.23 -6.75
CA THR A 117 -4.62 -16.27 -6.47
C THR A 117 -4.02 -14.89 -6.19
N THR A 118 -4.81 -13.82 -6.36
CA THR A 118 -4.38 -12.46 -6.06
C THR A 118 -4.59 -12.13 -4.58
N ARG A 119 -3.56 -11.58 -3.95
CA ARG A 119 -3.57 -11.06 -2.57
C ARG A 119 -3.29 -9.58 -2.61
N ILE A 120 -4.12 -8.80 -1.91
CA ILE A 120 -3.93 -7.35 -1.78
C ILE A 120 -3.67 -6.99 -0.33
N PHE A 121 -2.65 -6.18 -0.11
CA PHE A 121 -2.32 -5.57 1.16
C PHE A 121 -2.46 -4.06 1.01
N LEU A 122 -3.34 -3.47 1.80
CA LEU A 122 -3.55 -2.03 1.83
C LEU A 122 -3.20 -1.52 3.23
N THR A 123 -2.46 -0.43 3.30
CA THR A 123 -2.27 0.31 4.54
C THR A 123 -2.85 1.70 4.38
N GLY A 124 -3.27 2.30 5.49
CA GLY A 124 -3.82 3.64 5.50
C GLY A 124 -4.39 4.01 6.86
N ARG A 125 -4.72 5.29 7.04
CA ARG A 125 -5.35 5.79 8.26
C ARG A 125 -6.79 5.31 8.39
N LEU A 126 -7.32 5.39 9.61
CA LEU A 126 -8.63 4.86 9.96
C LEU A 126 -9.79 5.37 9.07
N HIS A 127 -9.70 6.60 8.60
CA HIS A 127 -10.79 7.22 7.83
C HIS A 127 -11.06 6.56 6.47
N VAL A 128 -10.06 5.87 5.86
CA VAL A 128 -10.28 5.12 4.61
C VAL A 128 -10.84 3.71 4.83
N ARG A 129 -11.01 3.28 6.10
CA ARG A 129 -11.47 1.94 6.45
C ARG A 129 -12.83 1.60 5.86
N GLU A 130 -13.79 2.52 5.98
CA GLU A 130 -15.16 2.29 5.49
C GLU A 130 -15.19 2.15 3.97
N ASP A 131 -14.40 2.95 3.26
CA ASP A 131 -14.26 2.84 1.82
C ASP A 131 -13.67 1.50 1.42
N ILE A 132 -12.62 1.04 2.10
CA ILE A 132 -12.03 -0.26 1.85
C ILE A 132 -13.05 -1.39 2.10
N GLN A 133 -13.74 -1.38 3.25
CA GLN A 133 -14.71 -2.42 3.60
C GLN A 133 -15.90 -2.50 2.63
N ARG A 134 -16.25 -1.39 1.98
CA ARG A 134 -17.30 -1.36 0.93
C ARG A 134 -16.96 -2.24 -0.28
N TYR A 135 -15.68 -2.28 -0.68
CA TYR A 135 -15.23 -3.04 -1.85
C TYR A 135 -14.62 -4.39 -1.52
N PHE A 136 -14.18 -4.58 -0.28
CA PHE A 136 -13.53 -5.79 0.22
C PHE A 136 -14.25 -6.31 1.47
N THR A 137 -15.43 -6.90 1.27
CA THR A 137 -16.32 -7.34 2.37
C THR A 137 -15.73 -8.45 3.23
N THR A 138 -14.79 -9.23 2.71
CA THR A 138 -14.10 -10.32 3.42
C THR A 138 -12.71 -9.95 3.91
N ALA A 139 -12.37 -8.66 3.86
CA ALA A 139 -11.05 -8.19 4.28
C ALA A 139 -10.84 -8.38 5.78
N VAL A 140 -9.66 -8.88 6.15
CA VAL A 140 -9.20 -8.89 7.54
C VAL A 140 -8.52 -7.56 7.84
N VAL A 141 -9.06 -6.82 8.80
CA VAL A 141 -8.51 -5.56 9.26
C VAL A 141 -7.66 -5.81 10.50
N ILE A 142 -6.37 -5.45 10.42
CA ILE A 142 -5.43 -5.55 11.54
C ILE A 142 -5.08 -4.14 11.98
N PRO A 143 -5.60 -3.68 13.14
CA PRO A 143 -5.18 -2.39 13.68
C PRO A 143 -3.73 -2.48 14.16
N ILE A 144 -2.92 -1.51 13.74
CA ILE A 144 -1.54 -1.36 14.22
C ILE A 144 -1.50 -0.11 15.07
N THR A 145 -1.27 -0.31 16.37
CA THR A 145 -1.04 0.79 17.31
C THR A 145 0.46 0.81 17.64
N PRO A 146 1.12 1.98 17.64
CA PRO A 146 2.49 2.06 18.10
C PRO A 146 2.57 1.58 19.55
N ASN A 147 3.53 0.70 19.81
CA ASN A 147 3.87 0.35 21.17
C ASN A 147 4.79 1.46 21.73
N THR A 148 4.55 1.87 22.98
CA THR A 148 5.35 2.88 23.67
C THR A 148 6.84 2.51 23.68
N ASP A 149 7.15 1.21 23.80
CA ASP A 149 8.53 0.72 23.80
C ASP A 149 9.19 0.83 22.41
N ASP A 150 8.44 0.57 21.33
CA ASP A 150 8.92 0.73 19.95
C ASP A 150 9.24 2.21 19.66
N VAL A 151 8.37 3.12 20.11
CA VAL A 151 8.59 4.56 19.96
C VAL A 151 9.80 5.01 20.79
N ARG A 152 9.93 4.53 22.01
CA ARG A 152 11.10 4.81 22.86
C ARG A 152 12.38 4.34 22.18
N CYS A 153 12.43 3.09 21.72
CA CYS A 153 13.58 2.53 21.03
C CYS A 153 13.95 3.33 19.78
N TYR A 154 12.95 3.76 18.98
CA TYR A 154 13.17 4.62 17.82
C TYR A 154 13.76 5.97 18.21
N LEU A 155 13.22 6.62 19.25
CA LEU A 155 13.73 7.91 19.75
C LEU A 155 15.18 7.79 20.23
N GLU A 156 15.48 6.77 21.02
CA GLU A 156 16.84 6.51 21.50
C GLU A 156 17.82 6.32 20.34
N MET A 157 17.45 5.49 19.36
CA MET A 157 18.27 5.29 18.16
C MET A 157 18.49 6.61 17.38
N ARG A 158 17.47 7.47 17.28
CA ARG A 158 17.57 8.76 16.58
C ARG A 158 18.45 9.75 17.35
N LEU A 159 18.35 9.77 18.69
CA LEU A 159 19.16 10.63 19.54
C LEU A 159 20.63 10.17 19.60
N ASP A 160 20.89 8.86 19.53
CA ASP A 160 22.25 8.31 19.42
C ASP A 160 22.94 8.68 18.10
N GLY A 161 22.17 8.86 17.04
CA GLY A 161 22.65 9.28 15.71
C GLY A 161 22.65 10.79 15.49
N ASP A 162 22.50 11.62 16.54
CA ASP A 162 22.51 13.08 16.39
C ASP A 162 23.87 13.59 15.90
N ALA A 163 23.85 14.58 15.03
CA ALA A 163 25.04 15.22 14.52
C ALA A 163 25.78 16.08 15.56
N TYR A 164 25.12 16.42 16.67
CA TYR A 164 25.65 17.27 17.75
C TYR A 164 25.48 16.62 19.12
N PRO A 165 26.10 15.47 19.40
CA PRO A 165 25.92 14.76 20.66
C PRO A 165 26.40 15.57 21.88
N GLU A 166 27.33 16.52 21.69
CA GLU A 166 27.85 17.38 22.75
C GLU A 166 26.84 18.42 23.26
N ALA A 167 25.80 18.72 22.46
CA ALA A 167 24.71 19.61 22.84
C ALA A 167 23.57 18.90 23.56
N MET A 168 23.64 17.57 23.66
CA MET A 168 22.59 16.72 24.21
C MET A 168 23.08 16.06 25.51
N ASP A 169 22.77 16.70 26.63
CA ASP A 169 22.96 16.05 27.93
C ASP A 169 21.87 15.01 28.23
N ASP A 170 22.11 14.19 29.27
CA ASP A 170 21.19 13.12 29.64
C ASP A 170 19.82 13.64 30.10
N ASP A 171 19.78 14.84 30.70
CA ASP A 171 18.55 15.45 31.18
C ASP A 171 17.68 15.92 30.01
N LEU A 172 18.25 16.60 29.03
CA LEU A 172 17.57 17.01 27.80
C LEU A 172 17.08 15.80 27.01
N ARG A 173 17.92 14.76 26.89
CA ARG A 173 17.55 13.49 26.24
C ARG A 173 16.34 12.85 26.92
N GLY A 174 16.36 12.77 28.23
CA GLY A 174 15.26 12.24 29.04
C GLY A 174 13.98 13.05 28.85
N ASP A 175 14.08 14.37 28.85
CA ASP A 175 12.94 15.27 28.63
C ASP A 175 12.33 15.12 27.23
N ILE A 176 13.16 15.04 26.19
CA ILE A 176 12.67 14.82 24.79
C ILE A 176 11.86 13.52 24.72
N VAL A 177 12.42 12.40 25.22
CA VAL A 177 11.74 11.11 25.19
C VAL A 177 10.43 11.17 25.99
N ARG A 178 10.45 11.73 27.20
CA ARG A 178 9.27 11.87 28.07
C ARG A 178 8.17 12.71 27.41
N ILE A 179 8.52 13.90 26.91
CA ILE A 179 7.54 14.83 26.29
C ILE A 179 6.90 14.23 25.04
N ILE A 180 7.70 13.54 24.21
CA ILE A 180 7.16 12.90 23.00
C ILE A 180 6.23 11.75 23.37
N LEU A 181 6.60 10.90 24.34
CA LEU A 181 5.75 9.79 24.79
C LEU A 181 4.46 10.28 25.46
N GLU A 182 4.51 11.34 26.27
CA GLU A 182 3.33 11.99 26.85
C GLU A 182 2.40 12.55 25.76
N LYS A 183 2.95 13.30 24.81
CA LYS A 183 2.16 13.85 23.69
C LYS A 183 1.58 12.77 22.79
N LEU A 184 2.30 11.66 22.56
CA LEU A 184 1.74 10.53 21.85
C LEU A 184 0.58 9.92 22.60
N SER A 185 0.69 9.73 23.91
CA SER A 185 -0.40 9.23 24.74
C SER A 185 -1.62 10.18 24.73
N ASP A 186 -1.41 11.48 24.81
CA ASP A 186 -2.48 12.50 24.74
C ASP A 186 -3.11 12.56 23.35
N MET A 187 -2.32 12.48 22.29
CA MET A 187 -2.79 12.43 20.91
C MET A 187 -3.64 11.18 20.65
N TRP A 188 -3.35 10.06 21.31
CA TRP A 188 -4.15 8.84 21.26
C TRP A 188 -5.44 8.96 22.04
N VAL A 189 -5.44 9.62 23.19
CA VAL A 189 -6.65 9.90 23.99
C VAL A 189 -7.57 10.89 23.27
N GLU A 190 -7.03 11.93 22.64
CA GLU A 190 -7.82 12.86 21.83
C GLU A 190 -8.30 12.22 20.51
N ALA A 191 -7.51 11.35 19.88
CA ALA A 191 -7.93 10.61 18.70
C ALA A 191 -9.06 9.60 19.00
N PHE A 192 -9.17 9.11 20.20
CA PHE A 192 -10.33 8.36 20.67
C PHE A 192 -11.55 9.25 20.94
N ARG A 193 -11.34 10.53 21.27
CA ARG A 193 -12.40 11.53 21.47
C ARG A 193 -12.80 12.27 20.20
N ILE A 194 -11.86 12.48 19.29
CA ILE A 194 -12.06 13.12 18.00
C ILE A 194 -11.63 12.07 16.98
N SER A 195 -12.54 11.37 16.35
CA SER A 195 -12.33 10.25 15.42
C SER A 195 -11.42 10.56 14.19
N THR A 196 -10.30 11.28 14.35
CA THR A 196 -9.58 11.88 13.23
C THR A 196 -8.08 11.60 13.15
N LEU A 197 -7.42 10.94 14.13
CA LEU A 197 -5.94 10.83 14.10
C LEU A 197 -5.38 9.51 14.66
N SER A 198 -6.09 8.41 14.53
CA SER A 198 -5.49 7.10 14.79
C SER A 198 -4.80 6.61 13.51
N MET A 199 -3.47 6.58 13.50
CA MET A 199 -2.71 5.83 12.51
C MET A 199 -2.97 4.34 12.74
N ILE A 200 -4.06 3.85 12.20
CA ILE A 200 -4.28 2.42 12.10
C ILE A 200 -3.80 2.02 10.72
N TYR A 201 -2.64 1.40 10.65
CA TYR A 201 -2.27 0.65 9.46
C TYR A 201 -3.22 -0.52 9.36
N THR A 202 -4.16 -0.43 8.44
CA THR A 202 -5.10 -1.51 8.17
C THR A 202 -4.44 -2.50 7.25
N TYR A 203 -4.03 -3.62 7.79
CA TYR A 203 -3.57 -4.76 7.02
C TYR A 203 -4.80 -5.52 6.51
N ILE A 204 -5.03 -5.49 5.21
CA ILE A 204 -6.09 -6.29 4.59
C ILE A 204 -5.46 -7.53 4.00
N ARG A 205 -5.67 -8.65 4.66
CA ARG A 205 -5.32 -9.97 4.14
C ARG A 205 -6.60 -10.64 3.63
N LEU A 206 -6.78 -10.67 2.33
CA LEU A 206 -7.81 -11.50 1.73
C LEU A 206 -7.32 -12.95 1.75
N TYR A 207 -7.89 -13.78 2.61
CA TYR A 207 -7.68 -15.22 2.60
C TYR A 207 -8.65 -15.89 1.63
N ALA A 208 -8.11 -16.54 0.62
CA ALA A 208 -8.69 -17.76 0.10
C ALA A 208 -7.74 -18.88 0.55
N ASP A 209 -8.24 -19.71 1.47
CA ASP A 209 -7.65 -20.96 1.96
C ASP A 209 -6.46 -20.90 2.93
N SER A 210 -6.70 -21.49 4.12
CA SER A 210 -5.81 -21.55 5.27
C SER A 210 -4.69 -22.62 5.17
N SER A 211 -4.43 -23.19 4.00
CA SER A 211 -3.53 -24.34 3.83
C SER A 211 -2.09 -24.03 3.43
N LEU A 212 -1.71 -22.76 3.21
CA LEU A 212 -0.40 -22.36 2.67
C LEU A 212 0.61 -21.82 3.71
N PHE A 213 0.27 -21.90 5.01
CA PHE A 213 1.22 -21.57 6.08
C PHE A 213 1.28 -22.73 7.11
N ARG A 214 1.74 -23.89 6.64
CA ARG A 214 2.36 -24.93 7.47
C ARG A 214 3.74 -25.22 6.94
#